data_58a9a057e75509b0dabac1d2580f2123
#
_entry.id   58a9a057e75509b0dabac1d2580f2123
#
_cell.length_a   1.000
_cell.length_b   1.000
_cell.length_c   1.000
_cell.angle_alpha   90.00
_cell.angle_beta   90.00
_cell.angle_gamma   90.00
#
_symmetry.space_group_name_H-M   'P 1'
#
loop_
_entity.id
_entity.type
_entity.pdbx_description
1 polymer ?
#
loop_
_entity_poly.entity_id
_entity_poly.type
_entity_poly.pdbx_seq_one_letter_code
_entity_poly.pdbx_strand_id
1 'polypeptide(L)'
;WNLTYNQLKRATQLIRGGAKFIGTNSDATFPSPDGIIPGAGSLLAAIETATSVKPIVIGKPDAVLYEMALKRLGATIDETVALGDRLETDILGAVRLHMKSILVLSGVSTAAELAASGYQPDWVFEDIDALRRYWDKQK
;
A
#
# COMPACT_ATOMS: atom_id res chain seq x y z
N TRP A 1 -11.29 -1.04 -18.25
CA TRP A 1 -11.44 0.09 -17.31
C TRP A 1 -12.40 1.09 -17.93
N ASN A 2 -13.57 1.30 -17.32
CA ASN A 2 -14.63 2.14 -17.91
C ASN A 2 -14.86 3.41 -17.05
N LEU A 3 -13.78 4.06 -16.62
CA LEU A 3 -13.90 5.35 -15.93
C LEU A 3 -14.39 6.41 -16.91
N THR A 4 -15.45 7.14 -16.54
CA THR A 4 -16.03 8.21 -17.35
C THR A 4 -15.96 9.55 -16.61
N TYR A 5 -15.94 10.65 -17.36
CA TYR A 5 -16.03 12.00 -16.79
C TYR A 5 -17.29 12.18 -15.91
N ASN A 6 -18.40 11.55 -16.28
CA ASN A 6 -19.64 11.62 -15.49
C ASN A 6 -19.48 10.99 -14.10
N GLN A 7 -18.67 9.95 -13.94
CA GLN A 7 -18.39 9.35 -12.64
C GLN A 7 -17.55 10.30 -11.79
N LEU A 8 -16.51 10.93 -12.34
CA LEU A 8 -15.72 11.94 -11.64
C LEU A 8 -16.57 13.14 -11.25
N LYS A 9 -17.40 13.65 -12.16
CA LYS A 9 -18.35 14.74 -11.90
C LYS A 9 -19.28 14.39 -10.72
N ARG A 10 -19.89 13.20 -10.74
CA ARG A 10 -20.81 12.77 -9.68
C ARG A 10 -20.10 12.64 -8.32
N ALA A 11 -18.91 12.03 -8.28
CA ALA A 11 -18.09 11.92 -7.07
C ALA A 11 -17.79 13.32 -6.51
N THR A 12 -17.33 14.24 -7.36
CA THR A 12 -17.05 15.63 -6.98
C THR A 12 -18.28 16.30 -6.35
N GLN A 13 -19.47 16.17 -6.98
CA GLN A 13 -20.70 16.75 -6.47
C GLN A 13 -21.11 16.18 -5.11
N LEU A 14 -21.00 14.86 -4.92
CA LEU A 14 -21.35 14.20 -3.67
C LEU A 14 -20.41 14.64 -2.54
N ILE A 15 -19.09 14.66 -2.79
CA ILE A 15 -18.08 15.05 -1.79
C ILE A 15 -18.27 16.53 -1.40
N ARG A 16 -18.49 17.42 -2.36
CA ARG A 16 -18.82 18.84 -2.08
C ARG A 16 -20.15 18.99 -1.33
N GLY A 17 -21.06 18.03 -1.48
CA GLY A 17 -22.32 17.92 -0.71
C GLY A 17 -22.16 17.30 0.69
N GLY A 18 -20.93 16.98 1.14
CA GLY A 18 -20.65 16.47 2.48
C GLY A 18 -20.47 14.96 2.57
N ALA A 19 -20.45 14.21 1.47
CA ALA A 19 -20.13 12.81 1.49
C ALA A 19 -18.67 12.60 1.92
N LYS A 20 -18.41 11.53 2.70
CA LYS A 20 -17.04 11.15 3.07
C LYS A 20 -16.26 10.69 1.85
N PHE A 21 -15.08 11.23 1.66
CA PHE A 21 -14.18 10.85 0.59
C PHE A 21 -13.19 9.79 1.11
N ILE A 22 -13.39 8.52 0.71
CA ILE A 22 -12.58 7.38 1.12
C ILE A 22 -11.87 6.82 -0.11
N GLY A 23 -10.55 6.63 0.01
CA GLY A 23 -9.71 5.95 -0.97
C GLY A 23 -9.25 4.59 -0.45
N THR A 24 -9.16 3.60 -1.33
CA THR A 24 -8.71 2.25 -0.98
C THR A 24 -7.20 2.11 -0.96
N ASN A 25 -6.49 2.91 -1.76
CA ASN A 25 -5.03 3.03 -1.78
C ASN A 25 -4.64 4.36 -2.42
N SER A 26 -3.39 4.76 -2.24
CA SER A 26 -2.81 6.00 -2.79
C SER A 26 -1.83 5.76 -3.94
N ASP A 27 -1.80 4.56 -4.53
CA ASP A 27 -0.87 4.21 -5.59
C ASP A 27 -1.08 5.13 -6.80
N ALA A 28 -0.06 5.91 -7.16
CA ALA A 28 -0.10 6.84 -8.29
C ALA A 28 -0.23 6.10 -9.62
N THR A 29 0.37 4.93 -9.71
CA THR A 29 0.42 4.12 -10.92
C THR A 29 0.01 2.68 -10.67
N PHE A 30 -0.38 2.00 -11.75
CA PHE A 30 -0.71 0.57 -11.75
C PHE A 30 -0.01 -0.10 -12.93
N PRO A 31 0.72 -1.22 -12.72
CA PRO A 31 1.31 -1.99 -13.80
C PRO A 31 0.22 -2.74 -14.58
N SER A 32 0.28 -2.65 -15.90
CA SER A 32 -0.61 -3.39 -16.80
C SER A 32 0.20 -4.06 -17.93
N PRO A 33 -0.36 -5.02 -18.65
CA PRO A 33 0.32 -5.62 -19.81
C PRO A 33 0.76 -4.61 -20.87
N ASP A 34 0.04 -3.47 -20.98
CA ASP A 34 0.32 -2.41 -21.96
C ASP A 34 1.30 -1.34 -21.40
N GLY A 35 1.82 -1.53 -20.18
CA GLY A 35 2.72 -0.59 -19.52
C GLY A 35 2.12 0.00 -18.24
N ILE A 36 2.74 1.07 -17.74
CA ILE A 36 2.32 1.76 -16.52
C ILE A 36 1.12 2.66 -16.82
N ILE A 37 0.03 2.48 -16.09
CA ILE A 37 -1.19 3.29 -16.20
C ILE A 37 -1.50 4.01 -14.88
N PRO A 38 -2.39 5.03 -14.87
CA PRO A 38 -2.83 5.70 -13.64
C PRO A 38 -3.44 4.74 -12.64
N GLY A 39 -2.95 4.77 -11.40
CA GLY A 39 -3.49 4.03 -10.27
C GLY A 39 -4.63 4.79 -9.55
N ALA A 40 -5.14 4.22 -8.47
CA ALA A 40 -6.20 4.83 -7.68
C ALA A 40 -5.81 6.21 -7.13
N GLY A 41 -4.55 6.39 -6.69
CA GLY A 41 -4.04 7.67 -6.21
C GLY A 41 -4.16 8.80 -7.22
N SER A 42 -3.94 8.54 -8.52
CA SER A 42 -4.14 9.54 -9.57
C SER A 42 -5.60 9.98 -9.69
N LEU A 43 -6.55 9.05 -9.50
CA LEU A 43 -7.98 9.35 -9.52
C LEU A 43 -8.41 10.12 -8.26
N LEU A 44 -7.87 9.75 -7.10
CA LEU A 44 -8.09 10.47 -5.85
C LEU A 44 -7.57 11.90 -5.95
N ALA A 45 -6.37 12.11 -6.50
CA ALA A 45 -5.78 13.43 -6.72
C ALA A 45 -6.63 14.31 -7.64
N ALA A 46 -7.19 13.75 -8.71
CA ALA A 46 -8.11 14.49 -9.59
C ALA A 46 -9.38 14.98 -8.85
N ILE A 47 -9.97 14.11 -8.02
CA ILE A 47 -11.16 14.44 -7.22
C ILE A 47 -10.79 15.40 -6.08
N GLU A 48 -9.65 15.22 -5.41
CA GLU A 48 -9.14 16.15 -4.39
C GLU A 48 -8.97 17.56 -4.97
N THR A 49 -8.34 17.68 -6.13
CA THR A 49 -8.20 18.96 -6.84
C THR A 49 -9.53 19.61 -7.14
N ALA A 50 -10.53 18.82 -7.58
CA ALA A 50 -11.86 19.34 -7.92
C ALA A 50 -12.72 19.72 -6.70
N THR A 51 -12.44 19.15 -5.53
CA THR A 51 -13.25 19.31 -4.31
C THR A 51 -12.57 20.12 -3.22
N SER A 52 -11.24 20.21 -3.22
CA SER A 52 -10.40 20.69 -2.12
C SER A 52 -10.56 19.86 -0.83
N VAL A 53 -11.06 18.62 -0.93
CA VAL A 53 -11.24 17.69 0.17
C VAL A 53 -10.24 16.53 0.00
N LYS A 54 -9.40 16.30 1.01
CA LYS A 54 -8.47 15.17 1.02
C LYS A 54 -9.19 13.84 1.24
N PRO A 55 -8.83 12.78 0.52
CA PRO A 55 -9.36 11.46 0.80
C PRO A 55 -8.84 10.92 2.14
N ILE A 56 -9.68 10.17 2.84
CA ILE A 56 -9.24 9.27 3.91
C ILE A 56 -8.79 7.98 3.22
N VAL A 57 -7.49 7.76 3.14
CA VAL A 57 -6.95 6.52 2.55
C VAL A 57 -6.88 5.45 3.62
N ILE A 58 -7.51 4.30 3.37
CA ILE A 58 -7.55 3.17 4.31
C ILE A 58 -6.62 2.02 3.93
N GLY A 59 -5.94 2.14 2.77
CA GLY A 59 -4.94 1.18 2.30
C GLY A 59 -3.54 1.46 2.83
N LYS A 60 -2.62 0.54 2.60
CA LYS A 60 -1.19 0.71 2.92
C LYS A 60 -0.63 2.00 2.26
N PRO A 61 0.23 2.76 2.91
CA PRO A 61 0.94 2.47 4.18
C PRO A 61 0.20 2.91 5.46
N ASP A 62 -1.09 3.27 5.38
CA ASP A 62 -1.84 3.72 6.56
C ASP A 62 -2.14 2.57 7.52
N ALA A 63 -2.20 2.90 8.82
CA ALA A 63 -2.32 1.94 9.91
C ALA A 63 -3.60 1.09 9.88
N VAL A 64 -4.70 1.66 9.37
CA VAL A 64 -6.04 1.08 9.45
C VAL A 64 -6.10 -0.37 8.95
N LEU A 65 -5.45 -0.66 7.81
CA LEU A 65 -5.45 -2.00 7.24
C LEU A 65 -4.72 -3.02 8.13
N TYR A 66 -3.57 -2.62 8.69
CA TYR A 66 -2.77 -3.45 9.60
C TYR A 66 -3.51 -3.71 10.91
N GLU A 67 -4.10 -2.67 11.50
CA GLU A 67 -4.90 -2.77 12.73
C GLU A 67 -6.11 -3.71 12.55
N MET A 68 -6.80 -3.60 11.42
CA MET A 68 -7.89 -4.50 11.08
C MET A 68 -7.42 -5.95 10.91
N ALA A 69 -6.25 -6.16 10.29
CA ALA A 69 -5.66 -7.48 10.13
C ALA A 69 -5.29 -8.10 11.47
N LEU A 70 -4.59 -7.36 12.34
CA LEU A 70 -4.24 -7.80 13.70
C LEU A 70 -5.47 -8.19 14.51
N LYS A 71 -6.50 -7.33 14.49
CA LYS A 71 -7.76 -7.61 15.17
C LYS A 71 -8.43 -8.88 14.66
N ARG A 72 -8.42 -9.09 13.33
CA ARG A 72 -9.02 -10.28 12.72
C ARG A 72 -8.24 -11.55 13.03
N LEU A 73 -6.92 -11.47 13.12
CA LEU A 73 -6.04 -12.57 13.48
C LEU A 73 -6.06 -12.88 14.98
N GLY A 74 -6.50 -11.93 15.81
CA GLY A 74 -6.38 -12.03 17.27
C GLY A 74 -4.93 -11.98 17.73
N ALA A 75 -4.05 -11.31 16.96
CA ALA A 75 -2.61 -11.25 17.18
C ALA A 75 -2.17 -9.84 17.55
N THR A 76 -1.03 -9.74 18.23
CA THR A 76 -0.38 -8.47 18.55
C THR A 76 0.64 -8.08 17.45
N ILE A 77 1.13 -6.84 17.51
CA ILE A 77 2.18 -6.35 16.61
C ILE A 77 3.45 -7.19 16.76
N ASP A 78 3.83 -7.54 17.99
CA ASP A 78 5.05 -8.29 18.29
C ASP A 78 5.00 -9.75 17.82
N GLU A 79 3.80 -10.30 17.61
CA GLU A 79 3.56 -11.65 17.10
C GLU A 79 3.38 -11.71 15.60
N THR A 80 3.43 -10.55 14.93
CA THR A 80 3.08 -10.44 13.50
C THR A 80 4.22 -9.81 12.71
N VAL A 81 4.43 -10.31 11.50
CA VAL A 81 5.34 -9.74 10.53
C VAL A 81 4.60 -9.36 9.25
N ALA A 82 4.85 -8.15 8.75
CA ALA A 82 4.34 -7.73 7.46
C ALA A 82 5.28 -8.24 6.34
N LEU A 83 4.72 -8.87 5.32
CA LEU A 83 5.44 -9.32 4.14
C LEU A 83 4.93 -8.58 2.91
N GLY A 84 5.84 -8.00 2.13
CA GLY A 84 5.47 -7.30 0.91
C GLY A 84 6.64 -7.10 -0.04
N ASP A 85 6.35 -6.54 -1.19
CA ASP A 85 7.29 -6.29 -2.28
C ASP A 85 7.48 -4.80 -2.59
N ARG A 86 6.76 -3.93 -1.87
CA ARG A 86 6.79 -2.49 -2.13
C ARG A 86 7.22 -1.71 -0.88
N LEU A 87 8.32 -0.95 -1.01
CA LEU A 87 8.87 -0.14 0.06
C LEU A 87 7.89 0.92 0.56
N GLU A 88 7.28 1.70 -0.35
CA GLU A 88 6.46 2.87 0.00
C GLU A 88 5.11 2.52 0.63
N THR A 89 4.66 1.28 0.51
CA THR A 89 3.37 0.84 1.06
C THR A 89 3.52 -0.25 2.10
N ASP A 90 4.11 -1.38 1.75
CA ASP A 90 4.17 -2.52 2.66
C ASP A 90 5.16 -2.29 3.79
N ILE A 91 6.39 -1.90 3.43
CA ILE A 91 7.46 -1.74 4.42
C ILE A 91 7.26 -0.44 5.21
N LEU A 92 6.95 0.67 4.54
CA LEU A 92 6.70 1.94 5.21
C LEU A 92 5.54 1.83 6.22
N GLY A 93 4.46 1.11 5.86
CA GLY A 93 3.32 0.90 6.76
C GLY A 93 3.70 0.11 8.00
N ALA A 94 4.48 -0.96 7.85
CA ALA A 94 4.99 -1.74 8.97
C ALA A 94 5.94 -0.94 9.86
N VAL A 95 6.89 -0.21 9.26
CA VAL A 95 7.84 0.64 9.99
C VAL A 95 7.14 1.72 10.82
N ARG A 96 6.11 2.38 10.25
CA ARG A 96 5.30 3.39 10.97
C ARG A 96 4.57 2.82 12.19
N LEU A 97 4.23 1.56 12.14
CA LEU A 97 3.57 0.83 13.22
C LEU A 97 4.54 0.13 14.18
N HIS A 98 5.84 0.24 13.94
CA HIS A 98 6.86 -0.54 14.65
C HIS A 98 6.66 -2.06 14.55
N MET A 99 6.02 -2.51 13.48
CA MET A 99 5.82 -3.92 13.15
C MET A 99 7.02 -4.46 12.40
N LYS A 100 7.43 -5.69 12.69
CA LYS A 100 8.45 -6.39 11.92
C LYS A 100 8.05 -6.54 10.47
N SER A 101 9.03 -6.43 9.54
CA SER A 101 8.75 -6.46 8.11
C SER A 101 9.76 -7.27 7.30
N ILE A 102 9.25 -7.90 6.25
CA ILE A 102 10.01 -8.67 5.27
C ILE A 102 9.76 -8.05 3.89
N LEU A 103 10.83 -7.67 3.19
CA LEU A 103 10.78 -7.30 1.78
C LEU A 103 11.19 -8.47 0.90
N VAL A 104 10.41 -8.75 -0.15
CA VAL A 104 10.80 -9.65 -1.25
C VAL A 104 11.08 -8.82 -2.50
N LEU A 105 12.22 -9.07 -3.15
CA LEU A 105 12.70 -8.30 -4.31
C LEU A 105 12.17 -8.82 -5.66
N SER A 106 11.32 -9.84 -5.63
CA SER A 106 10.69 -10.40 -6.82
C SER A 106 9.50 -9.61 -7.36
N GLY A 107 9.13 -8.52 -6.68
CA GLY A 107 7.99 -7.67 -7.05
C GLY A 107 8.39 -6.30 -7.57
N VAL A 108 7.84 -5.24 -6.95
CA VAL A 108 7.94 -3.86 -7.44
C VAL A 108 9.24 -3.18 -7.05
N SER A 109 9.63 -3.26 -5.76
CA SER A 109 10.82 -2.53 -5.27
C SER A 109 12.11 -3.28 -5.58
N THR A 110 13.13 -2.51 -5.95
CA THR A 110 14.46 -3.00 -6.31
C THR A 110 15.45 -2.87 -5.16
N ALA A 111 16.57 -3.60 -5.24
CA ALA A 111 17.68 -3.47 -4.28
C ALA A 111 18.29 -2.05 -4.28
N ALA A 112 18.27 -1.35 -5.42
CA ALA A 112 18.78 0.02 -5.52
C ALA A 112 17.85 1.02 -4.77
N GLU A 113 16.54 0.86 -4.90
CA GLU A 113 15.57 1.67 -4.15
C GLU A 113 15.66 1.40 -2.66
N LEU A 114 15.83 0.14 -2.26
CA LEU A 114 16.05 -0.23 -0.87
C LEU A 114 17.32 0.46 -0.30
N ALA A 115 18.43 0.43 -1.04
CA ALA A 115 19.68 1.07 -0.62
C ALA A 115 19.56 2.59 -0.47
N ALA A 116 18.71 3.23 -1.27
CA ALA A 116 18.43 4.67 -1.22
C ALA A 116 17.33 5.04 -0.20
N SER A 117 16.64 4.06 0.38
CA SER A 117 15.52 4.30 1.29
C SER A 117 15.97 4.81 2.66
N GLY A 118 15.22 5.78 3.21
CA GLY A 118 15.42 6.28 4.58
C GLY A 118 14.91 5.34 5.69
N TYR A 119 14.35 4.20 5.34
CA TYR A 119 13.87 3.17 6.27
C TYR A 119 14.17 1.78 5.69
N GLN A 120 14.30 0.79 6.57
CA GLN A 120 14.73 -0.56 6.21
C GLN A 120 13.74 -1.60 6.74
N PRO A 121 13.47 -2.70 6.01
CA PRO A 121 12.80 -3.87 6.55
C PRO A 121 13.73 -4.63 7.52
N ASP A 122 13.15 -5.47 8.38
CA ASP A 122 13.95 -6.34 9.26
C ASP A 122 14.65 -7.46 8.50
N TRP A 123 14.03 -7.96 7.42
CA TRP A 123 14.59 -8.99 6.54
C TRP A 123 14.33 -8.68 5.07
N VAL A 124 15.27 -9.12 4.23
CA VAL A 124 15.17 -9.01 2.77
C VAL A 124 15.43 -10.38 2.18
N PHE A 125 14.58 -10.79 1.24
CA PHE A 125 14.74 -12.01 0.47
C PHE A 125 14.61 -11.72 -1.03
N GLU A 126 15.26 -12.54 -1.85
CA GLU A 126 15.16 -12.45 -3.30
C GLU A 126 13.71 -12.67 -3.77
N ASP A 127 13.06 -13.69 -3.18
CA ASP A 127 11.67 -14.06 -3.46
C ASP A 127 11.03 -14.80 -2.27
N ILE A 128 9.76 -15.18 -2.43
CA ILE A 128 9.02 -15.91 -1.41
C ILE A 128 9.58 -17.33 -1.18
N ASP A 129 10.22 -17.93 -2.19
CA ASP A 129 10.79 -19.26 -2.10
C ASP A 129 12.11 -19.24 -1.30
N ALA A 130 12.90 -18.18 -1.43
CA ALA A 130 14.06 -17.92 -0.58
C ALA A 130 13.67 -17.77 0.89
N LEU A 131 12.60 -17.03 1.17
CA LEU A 131 12.02 -16.93 2.52
C LEU A 131 11.58 -18.29 3.05
N ARG A 132 10.87 -19.08 2.25
CA ARG A 132 10.44 -20.44 2.62
C ARG A 132 11.64 -21.32 2.97
N ARG A 133 12.68 -21.36 2.13
CA ARG A 133 13.91 -22.14 2.38
C ARG A 133 14.64 -21.70 3.65
N TYR A 134 14.65 -20.41 3.95
CA TYR A 134 15.20 -19.89 5.21
C TYR A 134 14.41 -20.40 6.41
N TRP A 135 13.07 -20.31 6.34
CA TRP A 135 12.17 -20.72 7.43
C TRP A 135 12.25 -22.22 7.73
N ASP A 136 12.32 -23.04 6.69
CA ASP A 136 12.41 -24.50 6.84
C ASP A 136 13.72 -24.97 7.51
N LYS A 137 14.80 -24.17 7.43
CA LYS A 137 16.07 -24.44 8.12
C LYS A 137 16.08 -24.04 9.60
N GLN A 138 15.08 -23.31 10.07
CA GLN A 138 14.96 -22.87 11.47
C GLN A 138 14.13 -23.84 12.32
N LYS A 139 13.48 -24.82 11.69
CA LYS A 139 12.74 -25.91 12.35
C LYS A 139 13.66 -27.05 12.76
#